data_4f604af17fd0bce5d9ecb80dd14902d4
#
_entry.id   4f604af17fd0bce5d9ecb80dd14902d4
#
_cell.length_a   1.000
_cell.length_b   1.000
_cell.length_c   1.000
_cell.angle_alpha   90.00
_cell.angle_beta   90.00
_cell.angle_gamma   90.00
#
_symmetry.space_group_name_H-M   'P 1'
#
loop_
_entity.id
_entity.type
_entity.pdbx_description
1 polymer ?
#
loop_
_entity_poly.entity_id
_entity_poly.type
_entity_poly.pdbx_seq_one_letter_code
_entity_poly.pdbx_strand_id
1 'polypeptide(L)'
;MKLHHCAALFLSAALAGCGAPSEHAAGSGAAFQGEAAKAGSFLAYEHQVGIRLASERIDAQLAASRDACTQDRFGPCELIAIEQSGDSQMRNAHLVVRIVPEGVEKLVALAAEGGQLQSRRTQAEDLAQAVSDNQQLRERLEREYQTLQGFQGRKDMSVSDLLALAKATAEVEQQLQAARQDSAQQQRRIATNLLTLDFSSEYQPTGRWSRIGRAFGNSLDELTDGTVNAIQVAAFGLPLLVVLLVAGLILRWLWRKLGSRRAANKA
;
A
#
# COMPACT_ATOMS: atom_id res chain seq x y z
N MET A 1 48.67 41.13 33.70
CA MET A 1 49.04 41.58 32.34
C MET A 1 49.59 40.35 31.61
N LYS A 2 49.16 40.06 30.36
CA LYS A 2 49.55 38.94 29.47
C LYS A 2 48.76 37.63 29.63
N LEU A 3 47.52 37.62 29.15
CA LEU A 3 46.83 36.39 28.78
C LEU A 3 45.67 36.64 27.79
N HIS A 4 45.85 37.44 26.73
CA HIS A 4 44.78 37.75 25.77
C HIS A 4 45.20 37.68 24.30
N HIS A 5 46.27 36.92 23.93
CA HIS A 5 46.78 36.89 22.55
C HIS A 5 46.84 35.50 21.90
N CYS A 6 46.15 34.47 22.40
CA CYS A 6 46.16 33.14 21.79
C CYS A 6 44.82 32.66 21.21
N ALA A 7 43.79 33.49 21.13
CA ALA A 7 42.46 33.04 20.65
C ALA A 7 42.11 33.52 19.23
N ALA A 8 43.04 34.15 18.49
CA ALA A 8 42.73 34.78 17.18
C ALA A 8 43.33 34.08 15.96
N LEU A 9 43.89 32.89 16.06
CA LEU A 9 44.64 32.24 14.96
C LEU A 9 44.12 30.86 14.51
N PHE A 10 42.91 30.46 14.90
CA PHE A 10 42.31 29.18 14.48
C PHE A 10 41.01 29.27 13.64
N LEU A 11 40.71 30.45 13.06
CA LEU A 11 39.45 30.65 12.31
C LEU A 11 39.66 30.99 10.83
N SER A 12 40.70 30.50 10.16
CA SER A 12 40.94 30.84 8.74
C SER A 12 41.44 29.67 7.85
N ALA A 13 41.08 28.42 8.13
CA ALA A 13 41.49 27.27 7.29
C ALA A 13 40.39 26.27 7.03
N ALA A 14 39.18 26.71 6.58
CA ALA A 14 38.12 25.79 6.19
C ALA A 14 37.21 26.35 5.07
N LEU A 15 37.78 26.92 4.01
CA LEU A 15 37.01 27.33 2.81
C LEU A 15 37.83 27.07 1.53
N ALA A 16 38.18 25.81 1.28
CA ALA A 16 38.64 25.35 -0.03
C ALA A 16 38.18 23.89 -0.26
N GLY A 17 36.87 23.72 -0.31
CA GLY A 17 36.22 22.50 -0.84
C GLY A 17 35.61 22.86 -2.19
N CYS A 18 36.36 22.81 -3.28
CA CYS A 18 35.80 22.78 -4.64
C CYS A 18 34.98 21.49 -4.77
N GLY A 19 33.69 21.58 -4.54
CA GLY A 19 32.72 20.60 -4.99
C GLY A 19 32.65 20.66 -6.51
N ALA A 20 33.23 19.67 -7.20
CA ALA A 20 32.92 19.41 -8.59
C ALA A 20 31.40 19.16 -8.69
N PRO A 21 30.70 19.71 -9.71
CA PRO A 21 29.34 19.29 -9.99
C PRO A 21 29.39 17.82 -10.37
N SER A 22 28.86 16.97 -9.50
CA SER A 22 28.50 15.61 -9.90
C SER A 22 27.41 15.77 -10.95
N GLU A 23 27.76 15.64 -12.22
CA GLU A 23 26.81 15.28 -13.26
C GLU A 23 26.12 14.02 -12.77
N HIS A 24 24.92 14.20 -12.27
CA HIS A 24 23.97 13.10 -12.20
C HIS A 24 23.73 12.70 -13.65
N ALA A 25 24.51 11.73 -14.09
CA ALA A 25 24.15 10.95 -15.26
C ALA A 25 22.71 10.54 -14.99
N ALA A 26 21.76 11.14 -15.72
CA ALA A 26 20.43 10.62 -15.86
C ALA A 26 20.62 9.19 -16.32
N GLY A 27 20.59 8.25 -15.37
CA GLY A 27 20.64 6.84 -15.67
C GLY A 27 19.50 6.63 -16.64
N SER A 28 19.83 6.38 -17.90
CA SER A 28 18.91 5.80 -18.85
C SER A 28 18.42 4.53 -18.19
N GLY A 29 17.27 4.62 -17.53
CA GLY A 29 16.61 3.47 -16.93
C GLY A 29 16.52 2.45 -18.04
N ALA A 30 17.20 1.33 -17.89
CA ALA A 30 17.10 0.23 -18.81
C ALA A 30 15.62 -0.01 -19.06
N ALA A 31 15.19 0.08 -20.32
CA ALA A 31 13.80 -0.10 -20.70
C ALA A 31 13.35 -1.42 -20.08
N PHE A 32 12.37 -1.34 -19.18
CA PHE A 32 11.82 -2.52 -18.54
C PHE A 32 10.95 -3.21 -19.57
N GLN A 33 11.35 -4.39 -20.00
CA GLN A 33 10.48 -5.23 -20.80
C GLN A 33 9.65 -6.09 -19.84
N GLY A 34 8.36 -6.26 -20.13
CA GLY A 34 7.53 -7.23 -19.44
C GLY A 34 8.22 -8.60 -19.51
N GLU A 35 8.23 -9.31 -18.39
CA GLU A 35 8.91 -10.59 -18.31
C GLU A 35 8.10 -11.67 -19.03
N ALA A 36 8.69 -12.27 -20.04
CA ALA A 36 8.17 -13.49 -20.65
C ALA A 36 8.77 -14.70 -19.94
N ALA A 37 7.94 -15.68 -19.61
CA ALA A 37 8.42 -16.93 -19.07
C ALA A 37 9.32 -17.64 -20.13
N LYS A 38 10.51 -18.08 -19.74
CA LYS A 38 11.37 -18.87 -20.62
C LYS A 38 10.66 -20.16 -21.00
N ALA A 39 10.90 -20.65 -22.20
CA ALA A 39 10.38 -21.93 -22.63
C ALA A 39 10.67 -23.03 -21.59
N GLY A 40 9.62 -23.67 -21.07
CA GLY A 40 9.70 -24.70 -20.03
C GLY A 40 9.71 -24.17 -18.59
N SER A 41 9.65 -22.86 -18.36
CA SER A 41 9.40 -22.28 -17.02
C SER A 41 7.92 -21.93 -16.86
N PHE A 42 7.38 -22.20 -15.68
CA PHE A 42 5.97 -21.96 -15.35
C PHE A 42 5.86 -20.78 -14.37
N LEU A 43 6.45 -19.63 -14.74
CA LEU A 43 6.44 -18.42 -13.93
C LEU A 43 5.27 -17.52 -14.32
N ALA A 44 4.49 -17.09 -13.33
CA ALA A 44 3.46 -16.07 -13.46
C ALA A 44 4.02 -14.75 -12.91
N TYR A 45 4.13 -13.73 -13.77
CA TYR A 45 4.69 -12.43 -13.39
C TYR A 45 3.61 -11.44 -12.99
N GLU A 46 3.92 -10.70 -11.91
CA GLU A 46 3.11 -9.60 -11.39
C GLU A 46 3.98 -8.34 -11.29
N HIS A 47 3.48 -7.24 -11.85
CA HIS A 47 4.13 -5.94 -11.83
C HIS A 47 3.26 -4.95 -11.08
N GLN A 48 3.86 -4.24 -10.14
CA GLN A 48 3.25 -3.12 -9.44
C GLN A 48 4.05 -1.85 -9.72
N VAL A 49 3.37 -0.82 -10.21
CA VAL A 49 3.97 0.43 -10.66
C VAL A 49 3.25 1.59 -10.02
N GLY A 50 3.96 2.34 -9.19
CA GLY A 50 3.49 3.59 -8.59
C GLY A 50 3.85 4.78 -9.48
N ILE A 51 2.86 5.59 -9.84
CA ILE A 51 2.99 6.75 -10.70
C ILE A 51 2.48 7.98 -9.95
N ARG A 52 3.29 9.03 -9.94
CA ARG A 52 2.92 10.32 -9.37
C ARG A 52 2.58 11.32 -10.47
N LEU A 53 1.41 11.93 -10.36
CA LEU A 53 0.87 12.88 -11.33
C LEU A 53 0.31 14.13 -10.62
N ALA A 54 0.16 15.23 -11.34
CA ALA A 54 -0.67 16.34 -10.88
C ALA A 54 -2.12 15.85 -10.71
N SER A 55 -2.81 16.30 -9.67
CA SER A 55 -4.14 15.83 -9.29
C SER A 55 -5.15 15.89 -10.46
N GLU A 56 -5.08 16.95 -11.27
CA GLU A 56 -5.97 17.20 -12.40
C GLU A 56 -5.74 16.23 -13.57
N ARG A 57 -4.58 15.57 -13.61
CA ARG A 57 -4.20 14.66 -14.70
C ARG A 57 -4.55 13.20 -14.44
N ILE A 58 -4.79 12.83 -13.18
CA ILE A 58 -5.02 11.44 -12.79
C ILE A 58 -6.21 10.85 -13.56
N ASP A 59 -7.34 11.56 -13.63
CA ASP A 59 -8.55 11.06 -14.31
C ASP A 59 -8.32 10.82 -15.79
N ALA A 60 -7.66 11.77 -16.46
CA ALA A 60 -7.38 11.66 -17.88
C ALA A 60 -6.40 10.51 -18.16
N GLN A 61 -5.39 10.34 -17.30
CA GLN A 61 -4.38 9.30 -17.49
C GLN A 61 -4.91 7.91 -17.16
N LEU A 62 -5.77 7.81 -16.13
CA LEU A 62 -6.50 6.59 -15.80
C LEU A 62 -7.40 6.17 -16.96
N ALA A 63 -8.18 7.12 -17.53
CA ALA A 63 -9.04 6.87 -18.67
C ALA A 63 -8.24 6.44 -19.90
N ALA A 64 -7.14 7.13 -20.23
CA ALA A 64 -6.27 6.77 -21.35
C ALA A 64 -5.68 5.37 -21.20
N SER A 65 -5.24 5.01 -19.99
CA SER A 65 -4.68 3.67 -19.67
C SER A 65 -5.75 2.58 -19.79
N ARG A 66 -6.95 2.82 -19.24
CA ARG A 66 -8.11 1.94 -19.38
C ARG A 66 -8.49 1.73 -20.84
N ASP A 67 -8.62 2.81 -21.60
CA ASP A 67 -9.05 2.77 -23.00
C ASP A 67 -7.99 2.07 -23.88
N ALA A 68 -6.71 2.27 -23.60
CA ALA A 68 -5.64 1.55 -24.28
C ALA A 68 -5.70 0.03 -24.02
N CYS A 69 -6.07 -0.39 -22.80
CA CYS A 69 -6.28 -1.80 -22.46
C CYS A 69 -7.54 -2.35 -23.14
N THR A 70 -8.69 -1.69 -23.01
CA THR A 70 -9.96 -2.18 -23.58
C THR A 70 -10.00 -2.23 -25.11
N GLN A 71 -9.13 -1.46 -25.77
CA GLN A 71 -8.96 -1.47 -27.23
C GLN A 71 -7.80 -2.37 -27.69
N ASP A 72 -7.19 -3.15 -26.80
CA ASP A 72 -6.04 -4.02 -27.12
C ASP A 72 -4.87 -3.28 -27.82
N ARG A 73 -4.69 -1.98 -27.54
CA ARG A 73 -3.74 -1.11 -28.24
C ARG A 73 -2.30 -1.62 -28.20
N PHE A 74 -1.94 -2.31 -27.13
CA PHE A 74 -0.59 -2.84 -26.91
C PHE A 74 -0.56 -4.38 -26.88
N GLY A 75 -1.58 -5.02 -27.43
CA GLY A 75 -1.83 -6.45 -27.45
C GLY A 75 -2.98 -6.84 -26.53
N PRO A 76 -3.37 -8.11 -26.53
CA PRO A 76 -4.47 -8.61 -25.70
C PRO A 76 -4.38 -8.14 -24.26
N CYS A 77 -5.42 -7.43 -23.80
CA CYS A 77 -5.47 -6.83 -22.48
C CYS A 77 -6.86 -6.98 -21.85
N GLU A 78 -6.91 -7.43 -20.61
CA GLU A 78 -8.13 -7.66 -19.85
C GLU A 78 -8.16 -6.76 -18.61
N LEU A 79 -9.19 -5.93 -18.47
CA LEU A 79 -9.39 -5.08 -17.30
C LEU A 79 -9.91 -5.95 -16.14
N ILE A 80 -9.16 -5.98 -15.04
CA ILE A 80 -9.52 -6.76 -13.83
C ILE A 80 -10.21 -5.88 -12.80
N ALA A 81 -9.63 -4.72 -12.48
CA ALA A 81 -10.20 -3.79 -11.52
C ALA A 81 -9.83 -2.34 -11.86
N ILE A 82 -10.71 -1.43 -11.52
CA ILE A 82 -10.49 0.01 -11.57
C ILE A 82 -11.14 0.63 -10.34
N GLU A 83 -10.36 1.41 -9.61
CA GLU A 83 -10.81 2.11 -8.42
C GLU A 83 -10.30 3.55 -8.46
N GLN A 84 -11.09 4.46 -7.93
CA GLN A 84 -10.74 5.87 -7.84
C GLN A 84 -11.24 6.42 -6.52
N SER A 85 -10.40 7.17 -5.82
CA SER A 85 -10.71 7.74 -4.52
C SER A 85 -10.03 9.09 -4.32
N GLY A 86 -10.53 9.86 -3.35
CA GLY A 86 -9.97 11.17 -2.99
C GLY A 86 -10.80 12.34 -3.51
N ASP A 87 -10.31 13.53 -3.25
CA ASP A 87 -10.92 14.81 -3.62
C ASP A 87 -10.11 15.53 -4.72
N SER A 88 -10.43 16.79 -5.00
CA SER A 88 -9.75 17.59 -6.01
C SER A 88 -8.28 17.88 -5.70
N GLN A 89 -7.85 17.76 -4.43
CA GLN A 89 -6.47 18.05 -4.00
C GLN A 89 -5.63 16.79 -3.80
N MET A 90 -6.24 15.72 -3.28
CA MET A 90 -5.58 14.43 -3.07
C MET A 90 -6.38 13.32 -3.75
N ARG A 91 -6.03 13.03 -4.98
CA ARG A 91 -6.66 12.01 -5.80
C ARG A 91 -5.76 10.80 -5.92
N ASN A 92 -6.35 9.63 -5.80
CA ASN A 92 -5.68 8.36 -6.02
C ASN A 92 -6.51 7.52 -6.98
N ALA A 93 -5.86 6.75 -7.83
CA ALA A 93 -6.53 5.80 -8.69
C ALA A 93 -5.72 4.51 -8.77
N HIS A 94 -6.41 3.40 -8.93
CA HIS A 94 -5.85 2.07 -9.00
C HIS A 94 -6.42 1.36 -10.22
N LEU A 95 -5.56 0.83 -11.06
CA LEU A 95 -5.92 0.11 -12.27
C LEU A 95 -5.18 -1.22 -12.29
N VAL A 96 -5.92 -2.32 -12.34
CA VAL A 96 -5.38 -3.67 -12.46
C VAL A 96 -5.78 -4.24 -13.80
N VAL A 97 -4.80 -4.66 -14.57
CA VAL A 97 -4.99 -5.25 -15.89
C VAL A 97 -4.16 -6.51 -16.05
N ARG A 98 -4.62 -7.40 -16.90
CA ARG A 98 -3.87 -8.57 -17.34
C ARG A 98 -3.53 -8.38 -18.82
N ILE A 99 -2.24 -8.33 -19.13
CA ILE A 99 -1.74 -7.96 -20.46
C ILE A 99 -0.59 -8.89 -20.90
N VAL A 100 -0.40 -9.02 -22.19
CA VAL A 100 0.76 -9.75 -22.73
C VAL A 100 2.09 -9.07 -22.32
N PRO A 101 3.19 -9.83 -22.14
CA PRO A 101 4.47 -9.28 -21.68
C PRO A 101 4.96 -8.06 -22.49
N GLU A 102 4.79 -8.09 -23.82
CA GLU A 102 5.23 -7.02 -24.73
C GLU A 102 4.43 -5.74 -24.60
N GLY A 103 3.24 -5.82 -23.99
CA GLY A 103 2.35 -4.68 -23.76
C GLY A 103 2.62 -3.94 -22.45
N VAL A 104 3.27 -4.60 -21.46
CA VAL A 104 3.47 -4.07 -20.11
C VAL A 104 4.18 -2.71 -20.16
N GLU A 105 5.35 -2.65 -20.79
CA GLU A 105 6.15 -1.42 -20.80
C GLU A 105 5.45 -0.27 -21.56
N LYS A 106 4.76 -0.61 -22.65
CA LYS A 106 4.03 0.37 -23.44
C LYS A 106 2.86 0.99 -22.66
N LEU A 107 2.16 0.16 -21.88
CA LEU A 107 1.07 0.63 -21.04
C LEU A 107 1.59 1.45 -19.86
N VAL A 108 2.70 1.03 -19.24
CA VAL A 108 3.37 1.79 -18.18
C VAL A 108 3.88 3.14 -18.69
N ALA A 109 4.49 3.18 -19.87
CA ALA A 109 4.95 4.44 -20.48
C ALA A 109 3.78 5.40 -20.75
N LEU A 110 2.68 4.90 -21.30
CA LEU A 110 1.44 5.68 -21.47
C LEU A 110 0.92 6.19 -20.14
N ALA A 111 0.81 5.31 -19.12
CA ALA A 111 0.30 5.65 -17.81
C ALA A 111 1.16 6.71 -17.08
N ALA A 112 2.47 6.69 -17.29
CA ALA A 112 3.42 7.62 -16.68
C ALA A 112 3.58 8.94 -17.46
N GLU A 113 2.88 9.12 -18.59
CA GLU A 113 3.03 10.30 -19.44
C GLU A 113 2.65 11.59 -18.70
N GLY A 114 3.62 12.51 -18.62
CA GLY A 114 3.49 13.79 -17.90
C GLY A 114 3.48 13.65 -16.39
N GLY A 115 3.93 12.53 -15.85
CA GLY A 115 4.16 12.27 -14.45
C GLY A 115 5.54 11.72 -14.17
N GLN A 116 5.72 11.17 -12.99
CA GLN A 116 6.96 10.57 -12.53
C GLN A 116 6.70 9.13 -12.05
N LEU A 117 7.52 8.20 -12.50
CA LEU A 117 7.56 6.86 -11.94
C LEU A 117 8.10 6.91 -10.51
N GLN A 118 7.29 6.54 -9.53
CA GLN A 118 7.65 6.59 -8.13
C GLN A 118 8.25 5.28 -7.63
N SER A 119 7.65 4.18 -8.04
CA SER A 119 8.09 2.85 -7.63
C SER A 119 7.78 1.83 -8.71
N ARG A 120 8.57 0.78 -8.76
CA ARG A 120 8.35 -0.37 -9.62
C ARG A 120 8.77 -1.63 -8.88
N ARG A 121 7.89 -2.59 -8.82
CA ARG A 121 8.13 -3.91 -8.25
C ARG A 121 7.70 -4.97 -9.25
N THR A 122 8.54 -5.97 -9.44
CA THR A 122 8.20 -7.17 -10.20
C THR A 122 8.43 -8.38 -9.31
N GLN A 123 7.48 -9.28 -9.29
CA GLN A 123 7.60 -10.57 -8.62
C GLN A 123 7.06 -11.67 -9.53
N ALA A 124 7.53 -12.89 -9.32
CA ALA A 124 7.10 -14.06 -10.06
C ALA A 124 6.67 -15.15 -9.08
N GLU A 125 5.57 -15.82 -9.40
CA GLU A 125 5.12 -17.03 -8.73
C GLU A 125 5.49 -18.24 -9.58
N ASP A 126 6.14 -19.25 -8.99
CA ASP A 126 6.46 -20.48 -9.65
C ASP A 126 5.25 -21.44 -9.59
N LEU A 127 4.67 -21.71 -10.74
CA LEU A 127 3.52 -22.62 -10.90
C LEU A 127 3.92 -24.01 -11.36
N ALA A 128 5.21 -24.35 -11.47
CA ALA A 128 5.68 -25.61 -12.01
C ALA A 128 5.05 -26.81 -11.28
N GLN A 129 5.05 -26.80 -9.97
CA GLN A 129 4.46 -27.88 -9.17
C GLN A 129 2.94 -27.94 -9.39
N ALA A 130 2.24 -26.81 -9.33
CA ALA A 130 0.78 -26.77 -9.52
C ALA A 130 0.34 -27.25 -10.91
N VAL A 131 1.09 -26.90 -11.95
CA VAL A 131 0.87 -27.37 -13.32
C VAL A 131 1.09 -28.88 -13.41
N SER A 132 2.18 -29.40 -12.85
CA SER A 132 2.49 -30.84 -12.84
C SER A 132 1.42 -31.64 -12.09
N ASP A 133 1.01 -31.19 -10.91
CA ASP A 133 0.00 -31.88 -10.09
C ASP A 133 -1.37 -31.90 -10.80
N ASN A 134 -1.77 -30.79 -11.40
CA ASN A 134 -2.99 -30.70 -12.18
C ASN A 134 -2.95 -31.61 -13.41
N GLN A 135 -1.83 -31.69 -14.10
CA GLN A 135 -1.67 -32.60 -15.24
C GLN A 135 -1.83 -34.07 -14.81
N GLN A 136 -1.16 -34.49 -13.73
CA GLN A 136 -1.26 -35.85 -13.20
C GLN A 136 -2.69 -36.16 -12.73
N LEU A 137 -3.37 -35.21 -12.11
CA LEU A 137 -4.77 -35.36 -11.72
C LEU A 137 -5.66 -35.56 -12.92
N ARG A 138 -5.54 -34.77 -13.97
CA ARG A 138 -6.32 -34.90 -15.21
C ARG A 138 -6.10 -36.27 -15.87
N GLU A 139 -4.85 -36.68 -16.00
CA GLU A 139 -4.52 -37.99 -16.58
C GLU A 139 -5.12 -39.16 -15.78
N ARG A 140 -5.14 -39.06 -14.46
CA ARG A 140 -5.79 -40.06 -13.59
C ARG A 140 -7.29 -40.08 -13.80
N LEU A 141 -7.95 -38.92 -13.77
CA LEU A 141 -9.38 -38.77 -13.94
C LEU A 141 -9.84 -39.20 -15.34
N GLU A 142 -9.04 -38.92 -16.37
CA GLU A 142 -9.32 -39.41 -17.74
C GLU A 142 -9.28 -40.92 -17.85
N ARG A 143 -8.31 -41.59 -17.22
CA ARG A 143 -8.28 -43.09 -17.17
C ARG A 143 -9.45 -43.64 -16.38
N GLU A 144 -9.84 -43.06 -15.27
CA GLU A 144 -10.99 -43.46 -14.46
C GLU A 144 -12.29 -43.30 -15.25
N TYR A 145 -12.47 -42.16 -15.92
CA TYR A 145 -13.62 -41.89 -16.79
C TYR A 145 -13.76 -42.95 -17.91
N GLN A 146 -12.65 -43.25 -18.59
CA GLN A 146 -12.63 -44.30 -19.64
C GLN A 146 -13.01 -45.66 -19.08
N THR A 147 -12.55 -46.01 -17.88
CA THR A 147 -12.91 -47.25 -17.20
C THR A 147 -14.40 -47.32 -16.91
N LEU A 148 -14.98 -46.24 -16.36
CA LEU A 148 -16.42 -46.16 -16.09
C LEU A 148 -17.25 -46.24 -17.36
N GLN A 149 -16.83 -45.58 -18.44
CA GLN A 149 -17.48 -45.69 -19.74
C GLN A 149 -17.47 -47.13 -20.29
N GLY A 150 -16.40 -47.89 -20.07
CA GLY A 150 -16.32 -49.31 -20.45
C GLY A 150 -17.37 -50.20 -19.79
N PHE A 151 -17.90 -49.77 -18.62
CA PHE A 151 -18.99 -50.49 -17.94
C PHE A 151 -20.39 -50.10 -18.45
N GLN A 152 -20.60 -48.94 -19.07
CA GLN A 152 -21.92 -48.43 -19.49
C GLN A 152 -22.58 -49.33 -20.55
N GLY A 153 -21.83 -50.11 -21.32
CA GLY A 153 -22.33 -51.01 -22.35
C GLY A 153 -22.73 -52.42 -21.85
N ARG A 154 -22.56 -52.72 -20.58
CA ARG A 154 -22.83 -54.06 -20.02
C ARG A 154 -24.32 -54.23 -19.79
N LYS A 155 -24.83 -55.39 -20.28
CA LYS A 155 -26.26 -55.71 -20.19
C LYS A 155 -26.65 -56.53 -18.95
N ASP A 156 -25.67 -56.93 -18.15
CA ASP A 156 -25.78 -57.76 -16.96
C ASP A 156 -25.80 -57.03 -15.64
N MET A 157 -25.95 -55.68 -15.66
CA MET A 157 -25.95 -54.85 -14.48
C MET A 157 -27.35 -54.69 -13.86
N SER A 158 -27.40 -54.67 -12.52
CA SER A 158 -28.63 -54.35 -11.80
C SER A 158 -28.94 -52.83 -11.89
N VAL A 159 -30.19 -52.45 -11.59
CA VAL A 159 -30.61 -51.04 -11.58
C VAL A 159 -29.81 -50.22 -10.54
N SER A 160 -29.49 -50.84 -9.42
CA SER A 160 -28.66 -50.23 -8.37
C SER A 160 -27.22 -49.94 -8.86
N ASP A 161 -26.65 -50.90 -9.62
CA ASP A 161 -25.30 -50.73 -10.17
C ASP A 161 -25.27 -49.68 -11.27
N LEU A 162 -26.31 -49.62 -12.10
CA LEU A 162 -26.43 -48.55 -13.11
C LEU A 162 -26.54 -47.17 -12.48
N LEU A 163 -27.29 -47.06 -11.37
CA LEU A 163 -27.39 -45.77 -10.66
C LEU A 163 -26.07 -45.40 -9.99
N ALA A 164 -25.36 -46.35 -9.39
CA ALA A 164 -24.05 -46.16 -8.81
C ALA A 164 -23.01 -45.75 -9.88
N LEU A 165 -23.02 -46.40 -11.04
CA LEU A 165 -22.18 -46.07 -12.17
C LEU A 165 -22.44 -44.67 -12.71
N ALA A 166 -23.73 -44.29 -12.87
CA ALA A 166 -24.11 -42.98 -13.34
C ALA A 166 -23.63 -41.90 -12.36
N LYS A 167 -23.76 -42.13 -11.04
CA LYS A 167 -23.26 -41.22 -10.02
C LYS A 167 -21.73 -41.09 -10.06
N ALA A 168 -21.01 -42.20 -10.12
CA ALA A 168 -19.54 -42.19 -10.18
C ALA A 168 -19.04 -41.47 -11.46
N THR A 169 -19.70 -41.72 -12.60
CA THR A 169 -19.37 -41.04 -13.86
C THR A 169 -19.56 -39.52 -13.74
N ALA A 170 -20.68 -39.06 -13.18
CA ALA A 170 -20.96 -37.64 -12.99
C ALA A 170 -19.95 -36.98 -12.03
N GLU A 171 -19.54 -37.69 -10.98
CA GLU A 171 -18.49 -37.21 -10.06
C GLU A 171 -17.14 -37.03 -10.75
N VAL A 172 -16.70 -37.99 -11.54
CA VAL A 172 -15.43 -37.92 -12.28
C VAL A 172 -15.49 -36.84 -13.37
N GLU A 173 -16.61 -36.72 -14.09
CA GLU A 173 -16.81 -35.63 -15.06
C GLU A 173 -16.69 -34.24 -14.42
N GLN A 174 -17.31 -34.02 -13.25
CA GLN A 174 -17.24 -32.78 -12.52
C GLN A 174 -15.79 -32.45 -12.11
N GLN A 175 -15.07 -33.46 -11.58
CA GLN A 175 -13.66 -33.26 -11.18
C GLN A 175 -12.77 -32.98 -12.40
N LEU A 176 -12.98 -33.65 -13.50
CA LEU A 176 -12.23 -33.41 -14.74
C LEU A 176 -12.48 -32.01 -15.30
N GLN A 177 -13.73 -31.55 -15.26
CA GLN A 177 -14.08 -30.21 -15.66
C GLN A 177 -13.40 -29.16 -14.79
N ALA A 178 -13.38 -29.34 -13.47
CA ALA A 178 -12.68 -28.48 -12.54
C ALA A 178 -11.15 -28.42 -12.84
N ALA A 179 -10.53 -29.59 -12.99
CA ALA A 179 -9.10 -29.68 -13.29
C ALA A 179 -8.72 -29.03 -14.64
N ARG A 180 -9.62 -29.09 -15.64
CA ARG A 180 -9.45 -28.42 -16.93
C ARG A 180 -9.53 -26.88 -16.77
N GLN A 181 -10.46 -26.40 -15.95
CA GLN A 181 -10.59 -24.96 -15.65
C GLN A 181 -9.34 -24.43 -14.94
N ASP A 182 -8.83 -25.16 -13.94
CA ASP A 182 -7.60 -24.81 -13.23
C ASP A 182 -6.39 -24.76 -14.18
N SER A 183 -6.27 -25.75 -15.08
CA SER A 183 -5.22 -25.76 -16.10
C SER A 183 -5.28 -24.52 -17.02
N ALA A 184 -6.48 -24.16 -17.47
CA ALA A 184 -6.69 -22.99 -18.32
C ALA A 184 -6.33 -21.68 -17.58
N GLN A 185 -6.66 -21.59 -16.30
CA GLN A 185 -6.30 -20.45 -15.46
C GLN A 185 -4.79 -20.35 -15.24
N GLN A 186 -4.12 -21.47 -14.94
CA GLN A 186 -2.66 -21.52 -14.81
C GLN A 186 -1.97 -21.07 -16.10
N GLN A 187 -2.41 -21.58 -17.26
CA GLN A 187 -1.86 -21.20 -18.56
C GLN A 187 -2.05 -19.70 -18.84
N ARG A 188 -3.23 -19.14 -18.51
CA ARG A 188 -3.47 -17.71 -18.66
C ARG A 188 -2.51 -16.89 -17.79
N ARG A 189 -2.28 -17.29 -16.53
CA ARG A 189 -1.34 -16.61 -15.64
C ARG A 189 0.11 -16.66 -16.12
N ILE A 190 0.51 -17.73 -16.77
CA ILE A 190 1.86 -17.91 -17.32
C ILE A 190 2.04 -17.13 -18.64
N ALA A 191 1.00 -17.11 -19.47
CA ALA A 191 1.07 -16.45 -20.78
C ALA A 191 0.91 -14.93 -20.72
N THR A 192 0.41 -14.38 -19.61
CA THR A 192 0.14 -12.96 -19.43
C THR A 192 0.66 -12.45 -18.09
N ASN A 193 0.96 -11.17 -18.01
CA ASN A 193 1.41 -10.52 -16.80
C ASN A 193 0.24 -9.77 -16.13
N LEU A 194 0.15 -9.83 -14.80
CA LEU A 194 -0.70 -8.96 -14.01
C LEU A 194 0.02 -7.64 -13.78
N LEU A 195 -0.58 -6.54 -14.24
CA LEU A 195 -0.04 -5.21 -14.08
C LEU A 195 -0.97 -4.37 -13.21
N THR A 196 -0.45 -3.87 -12.11
CA THR A 196 -1.10 -2.94 -11.20
C THR A 196 -0.48 -1.56 -11.36
N LEU A 197 -1.29 -0.57 -11.72
CA LEU A 197 -0.91 0.83 -11.83
C LEU A 197 -1.55 1.60 -10.68
N ASP A 198 -0.72 2.15 -9.81
CA ASP A 198 -1.12 2.97 -8.67
C ASP A 198 -0.83 4.44 -8.98
N PHE A 199 -1.86 5.22 -9.25
CA PHE A 199 -1.76 6.65 -9.49
C PHE A 199 -1.96 7.40 -8.18
N SER A 200 -1.03 8.29 -7.86
CA SER A 200 -1.10 9.16 -6.70
C SER A 200 -0.87 10.61 -7.09
N SER A 201 -1.63 11.52 -6.45
CA SER A 201 -1.42 12.93 -6.68
C SER A 201 -0.09 13.40 -6.10
N GLU A 202 0.62 14.23 -6.87
CA GLU A 202 1.72 14.98 -6.33
C GLU A 202 1.16 15.98 -5.31
N TYR A 203 1.52 15.80 -4.05
CA TYR A 203 1.27 16.83 -3.05
C TYR A 203 2.10 18.06 -3.42
N GLN A 204 1.53 18.95 -4.22
CA GLN A 204 2.10 20.28 -4.39
C GLN A 204 1.76 21.08 -3.12
N PRO A 205 2.73 21.39 -2.29
CA PRO A 205 2.50 22.36 -1.24
C PRO A 205 2.19 23.67 -1.94
N THR A 206 0.89 23.91 -2.18
CA THR A 206 0.38 25.15 -2.76
C THR A 206 1.10 26.31 -2.09
N GLY A 207 1.83 27.07 -2.87
CA GLY A 207 2.62 28.27 -2.63
C GLY A 207 3.07 28.62 -1.19
N ARG A 208 4.11 29.43 -1.08
CA ARG A 208 4.61 29.96 0.21
C ARG A 208 3.49 30.53 1.08
N TRP A 209 2.46 31.11 0.48
CA TRP A 209 1.31 31.70 1.16
C TRP A 209 0.36 30.66 1.78
N SER A 210 0.16 29.50 1.19
CA SER A 210 -0.68 28.46 1.80
C SER A 210 0.03 27.72 2.93
N ARG A 211 1.36 27.64 2.91
CA ARG A 211 2.13 27.18 4.07
C ARG A 211 2.00 28.15 5.23
N ILE A 212 2.08 29.45 4.95
CA ILE A 212 1.88 30.50 5.94
C ILE A 212 0.43 30.47 6.44
N GLY A 213 -0.57 30.39 5.56
CA GLY A 213 -1.99 30.30 5.95
C GLY A 213 -2.32 29.07 6.80
N ARG A 214 -1.74 27.90 6.48
CA ARG A 214 -1.88 26.70 7.33
C ARG A 214 -1.14 26.79 8.64
N ALA A 215 0.06 27.37 8.65
CA ALA A 215 0.79 27.64 9.89
C ALA A 215 0.00 28.59 10.80
N PHE A 216 -0.64 29.62 10.24
CA PHE A 216 -1.56 30.49 10.99
C PHE A 216 -2.84 29.78 11.43
N GLY A 217 -3.45 28.95 10.57
CA GLY A 217 -4.63 28.13 10.93
C GLY A 217 -4.32 27.18 12.08
N ASN A 218 -3.26 26.40 11.96
CA ASN A 218 -2.82 25.49 13.01
C ASN A 218 -2.44 26.23 14.31
N SER A 219 -1.85 27.43 14.21
CA SER A 219 -1.54 28.26 15.40
C SER A 219 -2.79 28.81 16.06
N LEU A 220 -3.86 29.08 15.30
CA LEU A 220 -5.15 29.49 15.85
C LEU A 220 -5.87 28.32 16.52
N ASP A 221 -5.81 27.12 15.94
CA ASP A 221 -6.35 25.91 16.55
C ASP A 221 -5.61 25.56 17.86
N GLU A 222 -4.28 25.67 17.86
CA GLU A 222 -3.44 25.45 19.04
C GLU A 222 -3.65 26.51 20.13
N LEU A 223 -3.90 27.78 19.73
CA LEU A 223 -4.34 28.85 20.65
C LEU A 223 -5.73 28.58 21.23
N THR A 224 -6.63 28.02 20.43
CA THR A 224 -8.00 27.69 20.89
C THR A 224 -7.93 26.52 21.89
N ASP A 225 -7.16 25.49 21.62
CA ASP A 225 -6.94 24.37 22.54
C ASP A 225 -6.18 24.80 23.80
N GLY A 226 -5.20 25.71 23.66
CA GLY A 226 -4.49 26.33 24.78
C GLY A 226 -5.40 27.16 25.68
N THR A 227 -6.33 27.92 25.11
CA THR A 227 -7.30 28.71 25.90
C THR A 227 -8.33 27.83 26.59
N VAL A 228 -8.81 26.77 25.98
CA VAL A 228 -9.71 25.78 26.62
C VAL A 228 -9.00 25.11 27.79
N ASN A 229 -7.76 24.70 27.63
CA ASN A 229 -6.95 24.10 28.69
C ASN A 229 -6.68 25.11 29.83
N ALA A 230 -6.38 26.37 29.53
CA ALA A 230 -6.18 27.41 30.54
C ALA A 230 -7.45 27.71 31.34
N ILE A 231 -8.61 27.75 30.69
CA ILE A 231 -9.92 27.91 31.34
C ILE A 231 -10.21 26.69 32.23
N GLN A 232 -9.91 25.50 31.80
CA GLN A 232 -10.13 24.26 32.54
C GLN A 232 -9.23 24.19 33.77
N VAL A 233 -7.96 24.54 33.65
CA VAL A 233 -7.00 24.65 34.77
C VAL A 233 -7.44 25.74 35.75
N ALA A 234 -7.91 26.90 35.30
CA ALA A 234 -8.44 27.94 36.15
C ALA A 234 -9.73 27.51 36.86
N ALA A 235 -10.64 26.83 36.17
CA ALA A 235 -11.92 26.39 36.73
C ALA A 235 -11.74 25.33 37.83
N PHE A 236 -10.78 24.44 37.72
CA PHE A 236 -10.49 23.41 38.72
C PHE A 236 -9.40 23.85 39.73
N GLY A 237 -8.44 24.66 39.33
CA GLY A 237 -7.35 25.12 40.16
C GLY A 237 -7.78 26.15 41.18
N LEU A 238 -8.66 27.08 40.82
CA LEU A 238 -9.09 28.17 41.71
C LEU A 238 -9.82 27.71 42.97
N PRO A 239 -10.82 26.79 42.90
CA PRO A 239 -11.47 26.28 44.09
C PRO A 239 -10.52 25.44 44.95
N LEU A 240 -9.59 24.71 44.35
CA LEU A 240 -8.60 23.91 45.07
C LEU A 240 -7.62 24.82 45.82
N LEU A 241 -7.20 25.92 45.23
CA LEU A 241 -6.33 26.91 45.84
C LEU A 241 -7.02 27.60 47.06
N VAL A 242 -8.32 27.92 46.95
CA VAL A 242 -9.10 28.46 48.05
C VAL A 242 -9.20 27.44 49.21
N VAL A 243 -9.45 26.17 48.93
CA VAL A 243 -9.49 25.13 49.95
C VAL A 243 -8.13 24.98 50.67
N LEU A 244 -7.04 24.97 49.91
CA LEU A 244 -5.69 24.90 50.48
C LEU A 244 -5.36 26.13 51.36
N LEU A 245 -5.78 27.32 50.95
CA LEU A 245 -5.60 28.55 51.71
C LEU A 245 -6.38 28.51 53.01
N VAL A 246 -7.63 28.09 52.99
CA VAL A 246 -8.48 27.91 54.19
C VAL A 246 -7.89 26.87 55.11
N ALA A 247 -7.46 25.68 54.57
CA ALA A 247 -6.81 24.65 55.34
C ALA A 247 -5.52 25.14 55.99
N GLY A 248 -4.69 25.92 55.28
CA GLY A 248 -3.48 26.54 55.80
C GLY A 248 -3.74 27.57 56.94
N LEU A 249 -4.81 28.36 56.80
CA LEU A 249 -5.22 29.30 57.86
C LEU A 249 -5.71 28.59 59.12
N ILE A 250 -6.51 27.51 58.92
CA ILE A 250 -6.98 26.66 60.04
C ILE A 250 -5.79 26.00 60.76
N LEU A 251 -4.84 25.47 59.99
CA LEU A 251 -3.63 24.80 60.56
C LEU A 251 -2.76 25.83 61.32
N ARG A 252 -2.58 27.05 60.77
CA ARG A 252 -1.85 28.14 61.42
C ARG A 252 -2.57 28.58 62.66
N TRP A 253 -3.90 28.67 62.71
CA TRP A 253 -4.71 29.00 63.88
C TRP A 253 -4.59 27.93 64.96
N LEU A 254 -4.67 26.66 64.60
CA LEU A 254 -4.48 25.49 65.49
C LEU A 254 -3.07 25.52 66.10
N TRP A 255 -2.05 25.74 65.31
CA TRP A 255 -0.66 25.83 65.81
C TRP A 255 -0.46 26.99 66.80
N ARG A 256 -1.06 28.12 66.54
CA ARG A 256 -1.06 29.27 67.48
C ARG A 256 -1.76 28.92 68.79
N LYS A 257 -2.91 28.22 68.71
CA LYS A 257 -3.71 27.82 69.86
C LYS A 257 -3.03 26.74 70.71
N LEU A 258 -2.36 25.79 70.06
CA LEU A 258 -1.58 24.73 70.76
C LEU A 258 -0.28 25.29 71.34
N GLY A 259 0.37 26.20 70.65
CA GLY A 259 1.57 26.87 71.17
C GLY A 259 1.32 27.70 72.42
N SER A 260 0.17 28.38 72.50
CA SER A 260 -0.20 29.18 73.69
C SER A 260 -0.52 28.27 74.92
N ARG A 261 -1.00 27.03 74.69
CA ARG A 261 -1.28 26.07 75.79
C ARG A 261 0.01 25.47 76.38
N ARG A 262 1.11 25.39 75.63
CA ARG A 262 2.43 24.93 76.10
C ARG A 262 3.17 25.98 76.94
N ALA A 263 2.87 27.24 76.75
CA ALA A 263 3.46 28.32 77.55
C ALA A 263 2.78 28.47 78.93
N ALA A 264 1.49 28.06 79.07
CA ALA A 264 0.75 28.17 80.33
C ALA A 264 0.98 27.00 81.29
N ASN A 265 1.69 25.95 80.87
CA ASN A 265 1.96 24.76 81.74
C ASN A 265 3.44 24.72 82.19
N LYS A 266 4.17 25.85 82.10
CA LYS A 266 5.57 26.02 82.57
C LYS A 266 5.74 27.23 83.48
N ALA A 267 4.65 27.67 84.16
CA ALA A 267 4.68 28.63 85.26
C ALA A 267 4.23 28.00 86.54
#